data_9a98fed9c189fb17df951a248a8d6033
#
_entry.id   9a98fed9c189fb17df951a248a8d6033
#
_cell.length_a   1.000
_cell.length_b   1.000
_cell.length_c   1.000
_cell.angle_alpha   90.00
_cell.angle_beta   90.00
_cell.angle_gamma   90.00
#
_symmetry.space_group_name_H-M   'P 1'
#
loop_
_entity.id
_entity.type
_entity.pdbx_description
1 polymer ?
#
loop_
_entity_poly.entity_id
_entity_poly.type
_entity_poly.pdbx_seq_one_letter_code
_entity_poly.pdbx_strand_id
1 'polypeptide(L)'
;MKKSTYEKRAKIANDVMNYIYKYIDTNINIDDLSRELYISKFHLHRVFKEEFGKNIYESIKSIRLEKAANLLISNKFSTISNISSMIGYSSQTSFIRSFKQRFNMTPKEWKNGGYKEYSNKIVEEFSQDIKTKDF
;
A
#
# COMPACT_ATOMS: atom_id res chain seq x y z
N MET A 1 3.30 20.45 28.04
CA MET A 1 4.01 19.17 28.19
C MET A 1 4.78 18.84 26.92
N LYS A 2 6.05 18.60 27.01
CA LYS A 2 6.85 18.21 25.84
C LYS A 2 6.51 16.77 25.48
N LYS A 3 6.14 16.53 24.21
CA LYS A 3 5.99 15.17 23.69
C LYS A 3 7.37 14.49 23.64
N SER A 4 7.41 13.21 23.93
CA SER A 4 8.64 12.43 23.80
C SER A 4 9.10 12.41 22.33
N THR A 5 10.38 12.14 22.10
CA THR A 5 10.91 11.97 20.75
C THR A 5 10.18 10.85 20.02
N TYR A 6 9.84 9.78 20.73
CA TYR A 6 9.06 8.65 20.19
C TYR A 6 7.70 9.10 19.67
N GLU A 7 6.94 9.88 20.46
CA GLU A 7 5.63 10.40 20.07
C GLU A 7 5.71 11.31 18.85
N LYS A 8 6.73 12.16 18.78
CA LYS A 8 6.95 13.06 17.65
C LYS A 8 7.22 12.28 16.36
N ARG A 9 8.05 11.23 16.44
CA ARG A 9 8.38 10.38 15.29
C ARG A 9 7.14 9.63 14.79
N ALA A 10 6.38 9.05 15.70
CA ALA A 10 5.15 8.35 15.37
C ALA A 10 4.14 9.30 14.70
N LYS A 11 4.02 10.53 15.20
CA LYS A 11 3.14 11.53 14.59
C LYS A 11 3.57 11.89 13.17
N ILE A 12 4.85 12.09 12.93
CA ILE A 12 5.39 12.40 11.60
C ILE A 12 5.07 11.25 10.64
N ALA A 13 5.36 10.02 11.03
CA ALA A 13 5.10 8.84 10.21
C ALA A 13 3.61 8.69 9.88
N ASN A 14 2.74 8.89 10.86
CA ASN A 14 1.29 8.84 10.68
C ASN A 14 0.78 9.96 9.79
N ASP A 15 1.32 11.16 9.90
CA ASP A 15 0.96 12.29 9.02
C ASP A 15 1.30 11.97 7.56
N VAL A 16 2.46 11.34 7.32
CA VAL A 16 2.86 10.90 5.98
C VAL A 16 1.90 9.82 5.46
N MET A 17 1.57 8.84 6.28
CA MET A 17 0.66 7.76 5.89
C MET A 17 -0.74 8.30 5.57
N ASN A 18 -1.25 9.21 6.37
CA ASN A 18 -2.55 9.85 6.13
C ASN A 18 -2.55 10.64 4.82
N TYR A 19 -1.45 11.33 4.53
CA TYR A 19 -1.29 12.04 3.26
C TYR A 19 -1.31 11.08 2.07
N ILE A 20 -0.62 9.94 2.19
CA ILE A 20 -0.61 8.91 1.14
C ILE A 20 -2.04 8.42 0.85
N TYR A 21 -2.80 8.05 1.87
CA TYR A 21 -4.18 7.58 1.69
C TYR A 21 -5.08 8.65 1.11
N LYS A 22 -4.93 9.90 1.55
CA LYS A 22 -5.75 11.01 1.06
C LYS A 22 -5.55 11.26 -0.43
N TYR A 23 -4.33 11.13 -0.93
CA TYR A 23 -3.96 11.47 -2.31
C TYR A 23 -3.60 10.26 -3.17
N ILE A 24 -4.02 9.06 -2.76
CA ILE A 24 -3.62 7.81 -3.44
C ILE A 24 -4.05 7.77 -4.90
N ASP A 25 -5.16 8.41 -5.24
CA ASP A 25 -5.70 8.44 -6.60
C ASP A 25 -5.08 9.53 -7.49
N THR A 26 -4.17 10.31 -6.94
CA THR A 26 -3.51 11.42 -7.64
C THR A 26 -1.99 11.27 -7.57
N ASN A 27 -1.29 12.22 -8.17
CA ASN A 27 0.16 12.29 -8.03
C ASN A 27 0.52 12.74 -6.61
N ILE A 28 1.22 11.86 -5.90
CA ILE A 28 1.69 12.16 -4.55
C ILE A 28 3.02 12.89 -4.65
N ASN A 29 3.07 14.08 -4.06
CA ASN A 29 4.25 14.93 -4.06
C ASN A 29 4.75 15.10 -2.63
N ILE A 30 5.83 14.40 -2.29
CA ILE A 30 6.43 14.44 -0.95
C ILE A 30 7.07 15.80 -0.66
N ASP A 31 7.51 16.53 -1.69
CA ASP A 31 8.02 17.88 -1.51
C ASP A 31 6.95 18.83 -0.98
N ASP A 32 5.71 18.71 -1.47
CA ASP A 32 4.58 19.49 -0.97
C ASP A 32 4.31 19.18 0.51
N LEU A 33 4.32 17.91 0.87
CA LEU A 33 4.13 17.48 2.26
C LEU A 33 5.26 17.99 3.15
N SER A 34 6.49 17.92 2.68
CA SER A 34 7.66 18.44 3.39
C SER A 34 7.50 19.93 3.72
N ARG A 35 7.05 20.72 2.75
CA ARG A 35 6.78 22.15 2.95
C ARG A 35 5.63 22.38 3.94
N GLU A 36 4.57 21.62 3.82
CA GLU A 36 3.39 21.75 4.68
C GLU A 36 3.71 21.44 6.15
N LEU A 37 4.54 20.43 6.39
CA LEU A 37 4.93 20.02 7.74
C LEU A 37 6.16 20.73 8.30
N TYR A 38 6.84 21.56 7.50
CA TYR A 38 8.10 22.21 7.86
C TYR A 38 9.18 21.19 8.28
N ILE A 39 9.22 20.05 7.62
CA ILE A 39 10.16 18.96 7.87
C ILE A 39 10.86 18.61 6.57
N SER A 40 12.18 18.42 6.62
CA SER A 40 12.93 18.09 5.41
C SER A 40 12.44 16.75 4.81
N LYS A 41 12.48 16.65 3.50
CA LYS A 41 12.13 15.44 2.76
C LYS A 41 12.95 14.23 3.26
N PHE A 42 14.25 14.41 3.50
CA PHE A 42 15.11 13.35 4.02
C PHE A 42 14.66 12.86 5.38
N HIS A 43 14.25 13.77 6.24
CA HIS A 43 13.77 13.41 7.58
C HIS A 43 12.43 12.65 7.50
N LEU A 44 11.53 13.08 6.62
CA LEU A 44 10.27 12.37 6.38
C LEU A 44 10.51 10.93 5.92
N HIS A 45 11.38 10.74 4.92
CA HIS A 45 11.69 9.39 4.40
C HIS A 45 12.31 8.51 5.47
N ARG A 46 13.26 9.04 6.23
CA ARG A 46 13.94 8.29 7.28
C ARG A 46 12.99 7.85 8.38
N VAL A 47 12.22 8.77 8.92
CA VAL A 47 11.28 8.48 10.02
C VAL A 47 10.21 7.49 9.56
N PHE A 48 9.66 7.69 8.36
CA PHE A 48 8.65 6.79 7.80
C PHE A 48 9.18 5.36 7.69
N LYS A 49 10.36 5.17 7.13
CA LYS A 49 10.96 3.85 6.98
C LYS A 49 11.26 3.20 8.33
N GLU A 50 11.78 3.96 9.29
CA GLU A 50 12.06 3.44 10.62
C GLU A 50 10.80 3.00 11.36
N GLU A 51 9.69 3.74 11.21
CA GLU A 51 8.44 3.42 11.89
C GLU A 51 7.65 2.30 11.20
N PHE A 52 7.63 2.26 9.87
CA PHE A 52 6.81 1.31 9.12
C PHE A 52 7.58 0.17 8.45
N GLY A 53 8.91 0.20 8.45
CA GLY A 53 9.74 -0.85 7.87
C GLY A 53 9.83 -0.83 6.34
N LYS A 54 9.10 0.07 5.68
CA LYS A 54 9.10 0.25 4.23
C LYS A 54 9.30 1.71 3.89
N ASN A 55 9.95 2.01 2.77
CA ASN A 55 10.06 3.39 2.33
C ASN A 55 8.71 3.91 1.79
N ILE A 56 8.61 5.22 1.63
CA ILE A 56 7.37 5.87 1.20
C ILE A 56 6.88 5.33 -0.15
N TYR A 57 7.78 5.18 -1.12
CA TYR A 57 7.42 4.73 -2.46
C TYR A 57 6.92 3.29 -2.49
N GLU A 58 7.53 2.41 -1.71
CA GLU A 58 7.07 1.03 -1.55
C GLU A 58 5.68 0.97 -0.94
N SER A 59 5.42 1.83 0.04
CA SER A 59 4.10 1.92 0.68
C SER A 59 3.04 2.43 -0.27
N ILE A 60 3.33 3.46 -1.07
CA ILE A 60 2.42 3.97 -2.10
C ILE A 60 2.08 2.85 -3.09
N LYS A 61 3.09 2.15 -3.59
CA LYS A 61 2.91 1.05 -4.53
C LYS A 61 2.03 -0.06 -3.95
N SER A 62 2.30 -0.45 -2.71
CA SER A 62 1.55 -1.50 -2.02
C SER A 62 0.09 -1.12 -1.84
N ILE A 63 -0.18 0.11 -1.39
CA ILE A 63 -1.55 0.61 -1.18
C ILE A 63 -2.31 0.66 -2.51
N ARG A 64 -1.67 1.13 -3.59
CA ARG A 64 -2.28 1.17 -4.92
C ARG A 64 -2.64 -0.22 -5.43
N LEU A 65 -1.76 -1.20 -5.22
CA LEU A 65 -2.02 -2.58 -5.64
C LEU A 65 -3.14 -3.23 -4.82
N GLU A 66 -3.22 -2.94 -3.53
CA GLU A 66 -4.33 -3.41 -2.67
C GLU A 66 -5.66 -2.81 -3.12
N LYS A 67 -5.67 -1.53 -3.48
CA LYS A 67 -6.86 -0.87 -4.02
C LYS A 67 -7.28 -1.52 -5.34
N ALA A 68 -6.33 -1.80 -6.23
CA ALA A 68 -6.58 -2.50 -7.49
C ALA A 68 -7.19 -3.88 -7.25
N ALA A 69 -6.64 -4.63 -6.28
CA ALA A 69 -7.16 -5.95 -5.94
C ALA A 69 -8.64 -5.90 -5.52
N ASN A 70 -9.00 -4.91 -4.72
CA ASN A 70 -10.39 -4.70 -4.31
C ASN A 70 -11.30 -4.29 -5.47
N LEU A 71 -10.82 -3.41 -6.35
CA LEU A 71 -11.58 -2.96 -7.53
C LEU A 71 -11.82 -4.11 -8.51
N LEU A 72 -10.88 -5.01 -8.67
CA LEU A 72 -11.02 -6.18 -9.56
C LEU A 72 -12.14 -7.12 -9.10
N ILE A 73 -12.41 -7.17 -7.82
CA ILE A 73 -13.49 -8.00 -7.25
C ILE A 73 -14.82 -7.24 -7.26
N SER A 74 -14.83 -5.98 -6.83
CA SER A 74 -16.05 -5.21 -6.61
C SER A 74 -16.62 -4.61 -7.88
N ASN A 75 -15.81 -4.37 -8.90
CA ASN A 75 -16.23 -3.71 -10.15
C ASN A 75 -16.06 -4.66 -11.33
N LYS A 76 -17.04 -5.54 -11.52
CA LYS A 76 -17.02 -6.58 -12.55
C LYS A 76 -16.92 -6.07 -13.98
N PHE A 77 -17.37 -4.84 -14.23
CA PHE A 77 -17.44 -4.27 -15.56
C PHE A 77 -16.20 -3.45 -15.93
N SER A 78 -15.34 -3.16 -14.96
CA SER A 78 -14.10 -2.44 -15.26
C SER A 78 -13.07 -3.38 -15.89
N THR A 79 -12.45 -2.89 -16.95
CA THR A 79 -11.36 -3.62 -17.60
C THR A 79 -10.08 -3.48 -16.77
N ILE A 80 -9.16 -4.40 -16.98
CA ILE A 80 -7.82 -4.32 -16.37
C ILE A 80 -7.13 -3.03 -16.80
N SER A 81 -7.32 -2.61 -18.05
CA SER A 81 -6.78 -1.34 -18.56
C SER A 81 -7.31 -0.14 -17.77
N ASN A 82 -8.62 -0.09 -17.53
CA ASN A 82 -9.24 1.00 -16.76
C ASN A 82 -8.73 1.05 -15.34
N ILE A 83 -8.66 -0.11 -14.67
CA ILE A 83 -8.15 -0.19 -13.30
C ILE A 83 -6.68 0.24 -13.24
N SER A 84 -5.86 -0.22 -14.18
CA SER A 84 -4.46 0.18 -14.29
C SER A 84 -4.31 1.71 -14.35
N SER A 85 -5.10 2.38 -15.18
CA SER A 85 -5.10 3.85 -15.29
C SER A 85 -5.56 4.52 -14.00
N MET A 86 -6.65 4.03 -13.40
CA MET A 86 -7.21 4.58 -12.16
C MET A 86 -6.21 4.52 -11.01
N ILE A 87 -5.38 3.47 -10.98
CA ILE A 87 -4.38 3.27 -9.92
C ILE A 87 -3.10 4.07 -10.18
N GLY A 88 -2.97 4.68 -11.35
CA GLY A 88 -1.84 5.54 -11.67
C GLY A 88 -0.67 4.86 -12.36
N TYR A 89 -0.87 3.68 -12.93
CA TYR A 89 0.17 3.03 -13.74
C TYR A 89 0.18 3.60 -15.15
N SER A 90 1.37 3.85 -15.68
CA SER A 90 1.56 4.39 -17.02
C SER A 90 1.26 3.37 -18.12
N SER A 91 1.34 2.09 -17.81
CA SER A 91 1.04 1.02 -18.76
C SER A 91 0.40 -0.17 -18.07
N GLN A 92 -0.44 -0.90 -18.82
CA GLN A 92 -1.06 -2.12 -18.36
C GLN A 92 0.00 -3.20 -18.05
N THR A 93 1.06 -3.27 -18.85
CA THR A 93 2.16 -4.22 -18.66
C THR A 93 2.85 -4.03 -17.32
N SER A 94 3.17 -2.78 -16.96
CA SER A 94 3.76 -2.45 -15.65
C SER A 94 2.86 -2.83 -14.50
N PHE A 95 1.56 -2.57 -14.64
CA PHE A 95 0.56 -2.92 -13.64
C PHE A 95 0.51 -4.43 -13.42
N ILE A 96 0.37 -5.20 -14.49
CA ILE A 96 0.28 -6.67 -14.43
C ILE A 96 1.53 -7.26 -13.75
N ARG A 97 2.71 -6.76 -14.11
CA ARG A 97 3.97 -7.21 -13.50
C ARG A 97 4.00 -6.93 -12.00
N SER A 98 3.67 -5.72 -11.60
CA SER A 98 3.66 -5.31 -10.19
C SER A 98 2.62 -6.09 -9.40
N PHE A 99 1.43 -6.28 -9.96
CA PHE A 99 0.37 -7.04 -9.33
C PHE A 99 0.77 -8.50 -9.10
N LYS A 100 1.35 -9.14 -10.12
CA LYS A 100 1.83 -10.52 -10.02
C LYS A 100 2.93 -10.68 -8.97
N GLN A 101 3.85 -9.72 -8.88
CA GLN A 101 4.88 -9.73 -7.84
C GLN A 101 4.29 -9.65 -6.44
N ARG A 102 3.22 -8.87 -6.27
CA ARG A 102 2.60 -8.66 -4.94
C ARG A 102 1.69 -9.80 -4.53
N PHE A 103 0.90 -10.34 -5.46
CA PHE A 103 -0.15 -11.33 -5.16
C PHE A 103 0.12 -12.73 -5.71
N ASN A 104 1.24 -12.96 -6.39
CA ASN A 104 1.63 -14.23 -7.01
C ASN A 104 0.66 -14.75 -8.07
N MET A 105 -0.17 -13.88 -8.62
CA MET A 105 -1.07 -14.19 -9.71
C MET A 105 -1.37 -12.93 -10.51
N THR A 106 -1.83 -13.09 -11.75
CA THR A 106 -2.19 -11.96 -12.60
C THR A 106 -3.50 -11.34 -12.14
N PRO A 107 -3.77 -10.07 -12.51
CA PRO A 107 -5.08 -9.46 -12.25
C PRO A 107 -6.26 -10.27 -12.78
N LYS A 108 -6.09 -10.89 -13.96
CA LYS A 108 -7.12 -11.73 -14.56
C LYS A 108 -7.41 -12.98 -13.72
N GLU A 109 -6.37 -13.66 -13.27
CA GLU A 109 -6.50 -14.83 -12.40
C GLU A 109 -7.16 -14.44 -11.07
N TRP A 110 -6.77 -13.32 -10.52
CA TRP A 110 -7.35 -12.77 -9.30
C TRP A 110 -8.85 -12.54 -9.45
N LYS A 111 -9.23 -11.82 -10.49
CA LYS A 111 -10.63 -11.49 -10.79
C LYS A 111 -11.48 -12.75 -11.02
N ASN A 112 -10.91 -13.78 -11.63
CA ASN A 112 -11.60 -15.02 -11.98
C ASN A 112 -11.64 -16.05 -10.83
N GLY A 113 -11.37 -15.63 -9.61
CA GLY A 113 -11.52 -16.47 -8.42
C GLY A 113 -10.23 -16.69 -7.64
N GLY A 114 -9.07 -16.33 -8.17
CA GLY A 114 -7.79 -16.49 -7.47
C GLY A 114 -7.74 -15.73 -6.14
N TYR A 115 -8.51 -14.66 -6.01
CA TYR A 115 -8.60 -13.91 -4.75
C TYR A 115 -9.13 -14.78 -3.59
N LYS A 116 -9.96 -15.75 -3.86
CA LYS A 116 -10.50 -16.67 -2.84
C LYS A 116 -9.41 -17.59 -2.29
N GLU A 117 -8.59 -18.16 -3.18
CA GLU A 117 -7.45 -19.00 -2.79
C GLU A 117 -6.44 -18.21 -1.99
N TYR A 118 -6.14 -17.00 -2.40
CA TYR A 118 -5.22 -16.10 -1.70
C TYR A 118 -5.73 -15.79 -0.29
N SER A 119 -7.00 -15.45 -0.15
CA SER A 119 -7.61 -15.13 1.15
C SER A 119 -7.61 -16.35 2.07
N ASN A 120 -7.94 -17.53 1.56
CA ASN A 120 -7.92 -18.78 2.32
C ASN A 120 -6.51 -19.11 2.81
N LYS A 121 -5.51 -18.94 1.97
CA LYS A 121 -4.12 -19.18 2.31
C LYS A 121 -3.65 -18.27 3.46
N ILE A 122 -4.00 -17.00 3.42
CA ILE A 122 -3.69 -16.05 4.50
C ILE A 122 -4.36 -16.46 5.80
N VAL A 123 -5.62 -16.86 5.76
CA VAL A 123 -6.34 -17.33 6.94
C VAL A 123 -5.69 -18.57 7.54
N GLU A 124 -5.27 -19.51 6.71
CA GLU A 124 -4.56 -20.72 7.15
C GLU A 124 -3.23 -20.38 7.82
N GLU A 125 -2.42 -19.52 7.21
CA GLU A 125 -1.14 -19.07 7.75
C GLU A 125 -1.33 -18.38 9.10
N PHE A 126 -2.32 -17.49 9.21
CA PHE A 126 -2.65 -16.80 10.45
C PHE A 126 -3.10 -17.78 11.53
N SER A 127 -3.92 -18.76 11.19
CA SER A 127 -4.38 -19.80 12.13
C SER A 127 -3.24 -20.66 12.64
N GLN A 128 -2.28 -21.00 11.78
CA GLN A 128 -1.08 -21.75 12.18
C GLN A 128 -0.21 -20.94 13.11
N ASP A 129 -0.01 -19.66 12.84
CA ASP A 129 0.76 -18.77 13.71
C ASP A 129 0.15 -18.69 15.11
N ILE A 130 -1.17 -18.61 15.22
CA ILE A 130 -1.88 -18.62 16.50
C ILE A 130 -1.66 -19.95 17.24
N LYS A 131 -1.73 -21.07 16.53
CA LYS A 131 -1.55 -22.42 17.10
C LYS A 131 -0.12 -22.67 17.58
N THR A 132 0.88 -22.10 16.90
CA THR A 132 2.30 -22.27 17.25
C THR A 132 2.74 -21.34 18.37
N LYS A 133 1.98 -20.29 18.66
CA LYS A 133 2.23 -19.43 19.82
C LYS A 133 1.61 -20.07 21.05
N ASP A 134 2.45 -20.51 21.95
CA ASP A 134 1.99 -20.97 23.26
C ASP A 134 1.49 -19.78 24.07
N PHE A 135 0.21 -19.77 24.30
CA PHE A 135 -0.42 -18.79 25.19
C PHE A 135 -0.48 -19.34 26.60
#